data_4123523c4685ae9eea68c6da2e9c915d
#
_entry.id   4123523c4685ae9eea68c6da2e9c915d
#
_cell.length_a   1.000
_cell.length_b   1.000
_cell.length_c   1.000
_cell.angle_alpha   90.00
_cell.angle_beta   90.00
_cell.angle_gamma   90.00
#
_symmetry.space_group_name_H-M   'P 1'
#
loop_
_entity.id
_entity.type
_entity.pdbx_description
1 polymer ?
#
loop_
_entity_poly.entity_id
_entity_poly.type
_entity_poly.pdbx_seq_one_letter_code
_entity_poly.pdbx_strand_id
1 'polypeptide(L)'
;MCVSRHFERRRFCFADGVLRQNRADRDKSGLYFRPRSVILALYEAFRREGLAISTYFSKPDWHCDAYWHRAFGTAPTRNVNYDPLEHPELWDEFVRYTHTQITELCEGYGSVDVLWLAGGWVNPDN
;
A
#
# COMPACT_ATOMS: atom_id res chain seq x y z
N MET A 1 -11.84 -28.93 3.42
CA MET A 1 -12.63 -29.10 2.19
C MET A 1 -13.95 -28.39 2.39
N CYS A 2 -14.09 -27.23 1.89
CA CYS A 2 -15.28 -26.41 1.67
C CYS A 2 -14.99 -24.90 1.84
N VAL A 3 -14.34 -24.29 0.88
CA VAL A 3 -14.19 -22.83 0.82
C VAL A 3 -14.78 -22.25 -0.48
N SER A 4 -15.40 -23.08 -1.34
CA SER A 4 -15.67 -22.66 -2.72
C SER A 4 -17.10 -22.19 -3.02
N ARG A 5 -18.02 -22.07 -2.07
CA ARG A 5 -19.41 -21.74 -2.40
C ARG A 5 -19.87 -20.31 -2.10
N HIS A 6 -19.05 -19.47 -1.46
CA HIS A 6 -19.44 -18.09 -1.16
C HIS A 6 -18.82 -17.04 -2.07
N PHE A 7 -17.89 -17.43 -2.92
CA PHE A 7 -17.12 -16.51 -3.77
C PHE A 7 -17.86 -16.10 -5.07
N GLU A 8 -18.84 -16.87 -5.50
CA GLU A 8 -19.45 -16.70 -6.84
C GLU A 8 -20.44 -15.55 -7.01
N ARG A 9 -20.80 -14.81 -5.96
CA ARG A 9 -21.82 -13.75 -6.07
C ARG A 9 -21.39 -12.34 -5.65
N ARG A 10 -20.15 -12.12 -5.24
CA ARG A 10 -19.73 -10.78 -4.81
C ARG A 10 -19.06 -10.04 -5.97
N ARG A 11 -19.61 -8.88 -6.30
CA ARG A 11 -18.92 -7.92 -7.17
C ARG A 11 -17.78 -7.30 -6.38
N PHE A 12 -16.60 -7.15 -6.99
CA PHE A 12 -15.43 -6.55 -6.36
C PHE A 12 -15.33 -5.07 -6.71
N CYS A 13 -14.96 -4.27 -5.72
CA CYS A 13 -14.51 -2.91 -5.91
C CYS A 13 -13.00 -2.86 -5.67
N PHE A 14 -12.28 -2.25 -6.60
CA PHE A 14 -10.84 -1.99 -6.47
C PHE A 14 -10.67 -0.53 -6.05
N ALA A 15 -10.05 -0.31 -4.90
CA ALA A 15 -9.54 0.99 -4.52
C ALA A 15 -8.02 0.95 -4.63
N ASP A 16 -7.48 1.81 -5.50
CA ASP A 16 -6.04 1.98 -5.63
C ASP A 16 -5.50 2.68 -4.39
N GLY A 17 -4.35 2.22 -3.91
CA GLY A 17 -3.72 2.70 -2.68
C GLY A 17 -3.21 4.13 -2.75
N VAL A 18 -4.10 5.09 -2.91
CA VAL A 18 -3.82 6.54 -2.93
C VAL A 18 -3.31 7.07 -1.58
N LEU A 19 -3.09 6.21 -0.60
CA LEU A 19 -2.72 6.61 0.76
C LEU A 19 -1.29 7.12 0.92
N ARG A 20 -0.45 6.95 -0.10
CA ARG A 20 0.98 7.23 -0.02
C ARG A 20 1.35 8.70 0.03
N GLN A 21 0.53 9.58 -0.50
CA GLN A 21 0.93 10.97 -0.80
C GLN A 21 0.67 11.99 0.30
N ASN A 22 0.06 11.63 1.42
CA ASN A 22 -0.56 12.65 2.28
C ASN A 22 0.23 13.08 3.51
N ARG A 23 1.49 12.69 3.67
CA ARG A 23 2.34 13.30 4.72
C ARG A 23 3.06 14.57 4.27
N ALA A 24 3.22 14.79 2.97
CA ALA A 24 4.01 15.92 2.44
C ALA A 24 3.19 17.11 1.94
N ASP A 25 1.96 16.91 1.48
CA ASP A 25 1.12 17.99 0.99
C ASP A 25 0.32 18.65 2.13
N ARG A 26 1.02 19.45 2.92
CA ARG A 26 0.36 20.59 3.59
C ARG A 26 0.03 21.60 2.51
N ASP A 27 -1.14 21.41 1.90
CA ASP A 27 -1.69 22.42 1.02
C ASP A 27 -1.82 23.75 1.77
N LYS A 28 -1.28 24.79 1.15
CA LYS A 28 -1.33 26.17 1.64
C LYS A 28 -2.75 26.77 1.64
N SER A 29 -3.74 26.02 1.17
CA SER A 29 -5.15 26.46 1.03
C SER A 29 -6.01 26.26 2.28
N GLY A 30 -5.50 25.60 3.33
CA GLY A 30 -6.26 25.37 4.58
C GLY A 30 -7.42 24.38 4.48
N LEU A 31 -7.68 23.83 3.31
CA LEU A 31 -8.66 22.75 3.11
C LEU A 31 -8.02 21.39 3.48
N TYR A 32 -8.30 20.94 4.69
CA TYR A 32 -7.90 19.59 5.14
C TYR A 32 -8.75 18.54 4.41
N PHE A 33 -8.30 18.13 3.23
CA PHE A 33 -8.77 16.90 2.64
C PHE A 33 -8.23 15.74 3.50
N ARG A 34 -9.12 15.00 4.13
CA ARG A 34 -8.77 13.77 4.90
C ARG A 34 -9.05 12.55 4.01
N PRO A 35 -8.06 12.08 3.24
CA PRO A 35 -8.26 10.94 2.31
C PRO A 35 -8.78 9.71 3.04
N ARG A 36 -8.33 9.50 4.28
CA ARG A 36 -8.79 8.39 5.11
C ARG A 36 -10.32 8.36 5.29
N SER A 37 -10.95 9.52 5.52
CA SER A 37 -12.40 9.57 5.70
C SER A 37 -13.17 9.26 4.42
N VAL A 38 -12.63 9.63 3.26
CA VAL A 38 -13.26 9.34 1.96
C VAL A 38 -13.18 7.86 1.63
N ILE A 39 -12.01 7.23 1.80
CA ILE A 39 -11.83 5.80 1.55
C ILE A 39 -12.70 4.99 2.51
N LEU A 40 -12.73 5.35 3.78
CA LEU A 40 -13.59 4.67 4.77
C LEU A 40 -15.06 4.75 4.36
N ALA A 41 -15.55 5.95 4.03
CA ALA A 41 -16.94 6.14 3.60
C ALA A 41 -17.27 5.36 2.32
N LEU A 42 -16.32 5.30 1.37
CA LEU A 42 -16.46 4.52 0.14
C LEU A 42 -16.55 3.02 0.44
N TYR A 43 -15.64 2.50 1.27
CA TYR A 43 -15.66 1.08 1.65
C TYR A 43 -16.92 0.72 2.41
N GLU A 44 -17.40 1.58 3.30
CA GLU A 44 -18.66 1.39 4.02
C GLU A 44 -19.86 1.38 3.07
N ALA A 45 -19.89 2.29 2.08
CA ALA A 45 -20.94 2.32 1.08
C ALA A 45 -20.96 1.02 0.25
N PHE A 46 -19.80 0.54 -0.20
CA PHE A 46 -19.71 -0.71 -0.94
C PHE A 46 -20.12 -1.93 -0.12
N ARG A 47 -19.72 -1.99 1.15
CA ARG A 47 -20.16 -3.08 2.05
C ARG A 47 -21.67 -3.11 2.23
N ARG A 48 -22.31 -1.93 2.35
CA ARG A 48 -23.78 -1.84 2.45
C ARG A 48 -24.48 -2.41 1.21
N GLU A 49 -23.86 -2.26 0.04
CA GLU A 49 -24.35 -2.83 -1.22
C GLU A 49 -23.95 -4.31 -1.42
N GLY A 50 -23.34 -4.94 -0.42
CA GLY A 50 -22.92 -6.34 -0.49
C GLY A 50 -21.71 -6.60 -1.36
N LEU A 51 -20.92 -5.56 -1.68
CA LEU A 51 -19.69 -5.68 -2.45
C LEU A 51 -18.53 -6.12 -1.56
N ALA A 52 -17.67 -6.97 -2.09
CA ALA A 52 -16.41 -7.31 -1.45
C ALA A 52 -15.38 -6.18 -1.65
N ILE A 53 -14.57 -5.93 -0.63
CA ILE A 53 -13.53 -4.90 -0.67
C ILE A 53 -12.21 -5.54 -1.09
N SER A 54 -11.66 -5.07 -2.20
CA SER A 54 -10.32 -5.43 -2.65
C SER A 54 -9.42 -4.19 -2.60
N THR A 55 -8.31 -4.31 -1.90
CA THR A 55 -7.32 -3.24 -1.78
C THR A 55 -6.07 -3.61 -2.55
N TYR A 56 -5.61 -2.69 -3.39
CA TYR A 56 -4.36 -2.81 -4.12
C TYR A 56 -3.25 -2.08 -3.36
N PHE A 57 -2.10 -2.72 -3.21
CA PHE A 57 -0.91 -2.13 -2.62
C PHE A 57 0.32 -2.45 -3.47
N SER A 58 0.99 -1.41 -3.95
CA SER A 58 2.27 -1.54 -4.65
C SER A 58 3.42 -1.39 -3.66
N LYS A 59 4.24 -2.42 -3.50
CA LYS A 59 5.36 -2.42 -2.55
C LYS A 59 6.44 -1.36 -2.88
N PRO A 60 6.91 -1.20 -4.14
CA PRO A 60 7.93 -0.22 -4.45
C PRO A 60 7.42 1.21 -4.20
N ASP A 61 8.21 2.00 -3.50
CA ASP A 61 7.93 3.39 -3.20
C ASP A 61 9.16 4.27 -3.38
N TRP A 62 9.31 4.84 -4.59
CA TRP A 62 10.45 5.71 -4.95
C TRP A 62 10.46 7.06 -4.21
N HIS A 63 9.41 7.40 -3.45
CA HIS A 63 9.38 8.54 -2.54
C HIS A 63 9.86 8.19 -1.13
N CYS A 64 9.91 6.92 -0.78
CA CYS A 64 10.45 6.46 0.48
C CYS A 64 11.98 6.49 0.40
N ASP A 65 12.63 7.33 1.22
CA ASP A 65 14.10 7.43 1.24
C ASP A 65 14.76 6.09 1.64
N ALA A 66 14.05 5.24 2.38
CA ALA A 66 14.53 3.89 2.71
C ALA A 66 14.40 2.89 1.54
N TYR A 67 13.56 3.17 0.53
CA TYR A 67 13.48 2.36 -0.70
C TYR A 67 14.38 2.89 -1.81
N TRP A 68 14.38 4.21 -2.03
CA TRP A 68 15.19 4.88 -3.04
C TRP A 68 15.98 6.00 -2.39
N HIS A 69 17.16 5.65 -1.93
CA HIS A 69 17.97 6.57 -1.11
C HIS A 69 18.71 7.58 -1.97
N ARG A 70 18.60 8.86 -1.62
CA ARG A 70 19.11 9.99 -2.43
C ARG A 70 20.62 10.04 -2.54
N ALA A 71 21.36 9.45 -1.59
CA ALA A 71 22.82 9.41 -1.63
C ALA A 71 23.36 8.42 -2.67
N PHE A 72 22.54 7.48 -3.13
CA PHE A 72 22.94 6.52 -4.15
C PHE A 72 22.42 6.96 -5.53
N GLY A 73 23.14 6.61 -6.57
CA GLY A 73 22.78 6.91 -7.94
C GLY A 73 21.51 6.18 -8.42
N THR A 74 21.18 6.36 -9.68
CA THR A 74 20.07 5.60 -10.30
C THR A 74 20.48 4.15 -10.48
N ALA A 75 19.61 3.22 -10.06
CA ALA A 75 19.78 1.80 -10.34
C ALA A 75 19.19 1.44 -11.72
N PRO A 76 19.76 0.46 -12.42
CA PRO A 76 19.22 -0.02 -13.70
C PRO A 76 17.96 -0.86 -13.51
N THR A 77 17.66 -1.24 -12.29
CA THR A 77 16.51 -2.07 -11.92
C THR A 77 15.38 -1.24 -11.31
N ARG A 78 14.22 -1.86 -11.10
CA ARG A 78 13.09 -1.26 -10.38
C ARG A 78 13.14 -1.52 -8.88
N ASN A 79 14.16 -2.24 -8.40
CA ASN A 79 14.38 -2.51 -7.00
C ASN A 79 15.05 -1.31 -6.33
N VAL A 80 15.45 -1.46 -5.06
CA VAL A 80 16.23 -0.43 -4.33
C VAL A 80 17.47 -0.02 -5.09
N ASN A 81 17.95 1.19 -4.89
CA ASN A 81 19.15 1.71 -5.55
C ASN A 81 20.45 1.55 -4.73
N TYR A 82 20.41 0.65 -3.78
CA TYR A 82 21.54 0.26 -2.92
C TYR A 82 21.56 -1.26 -2.77
N ASP A 83 22.66 -1.81 -2.26
CA ASP A 83 22.74 -3.22 -1.88
C ASP A 83 22.16 -3.41 -0.47
N PRO A 84 21.08 -4.17 -0.30
CA PRO A 84 20.49 -4.45 1.02
C PRO A 84 21.43 -5.20 1.97
N LEU A 85 22.43 -5.91 1.47
CA LEU A 85 23.43 -6.60 2.30
C LEU A 85 24.47 -5.61 2.86
N GLU A 86 24.76 -4.53 2.12
CA GLU A 86 25.67 -3.47 2.57
C GLU A 86 24.94 -2.43 3.43
N HIS A 87 23.61 -2.28 3.25
CA HIS A 87 22.76 -1.30 3.93
C HIS A 87 21.51 -1.96 4.53
N PRO A 88 21.66 -2.93 5.43
CA PRO A 88 20.53 -3.64 6.03
C PRO A 88 19.60 -2.72 6.84
N GLU A 89 20.12 -1.63 7.40
CA GLU A 89 19.34 -0.65 8.15
C GLU A 89 18.28 0.05 7.28
N LEU A 90 18.61 0.38 6.03
CA LEU A 90 17.67 0.98 5.07
C LEU A 90 16.60 -0.03 4.66
N TRP A 91 17.02 -1.28 4.41
CA TRP A 91 16.10 -2.34 4.07
C TRP A 91 15.10 -2.63 5.21
N ASP A 92 15.57 -2.72 6.43
CA ASP A 92 14.74 -2.93 7.63
C ASP A 92 13.77 -1.76 7.85
N GLU A 93 14.21 -0.53 7.61
CA GLU A 93 13.34 0.63 7.67
C GLU A 93 12.24 0.58 6.61
N PHE A 94 12.59 0.23 5.37
CA PHE A 94 11.62 0.06 4.29
C PHE A 94 10.62 -1.05 4.57
N VAL A 95 11.07 -2.20 5.10
CA VAL A 95 10.20 -3.31 5.48
C VAL A 95 9.21 -2.86 6.58
N ARG A 96 9.69 -2.19 7.62
CA ARG A 96 8.81 -1.65 8.68
C ARG A 96 7.80 -0.65 8.14
N TYR A 97 8.23 0.26 7.28
CA TYR A 97 7.36 1.23 6.63
C TYR A 97 6.27 0.53 5.82
N THR A 98 6.63 -0.44 4.99
CA THR A 98 5.71 -1.22 4.16
C THR A 98 4.71 -2.00 5.01
N HIS A 99 5.17 -2.70 6.05
CA HIS A 99 4.30 -3.45 6.96
C HIS A 99 3.32 -2.52 7.69
N THR A 100 3.78 -1.34 8.14
CA THR A 100 2.91 -0.37 8.80
C THR A 100 1.78 0.09 7.88
N GLN A 101 2.07 0.36 6.61
CA GLN A 101 1.06 0.76 5.64
C GLN A 101 0.07 -0.37 5.32
N ILE A 102 0.54 -1.60 5.15
CA ILE A 102 -0.31 -2.76 4.92
C ILE A 102 -1.22 -3.00 6.13
N THR A 103 -0.68 -2.92 7.34
CA THR A 103 -1.46 -3.05 8.57
C THR A 103 -2.55 -1.95 8.66
N GLU A 104 -2.20 -0.70 8.34
CA GLU A 104 -3.18 0.38 8.30
C GLU A 104 -4.29 0.11 7.29
N LEU A 105 -3.96 -0.41 6.11
CA LEU A 105 -4.95 -0.77 5.09
C LEU A 105 -5.89 -1.89 5.56
N CYS A 106 -5.36 -2.88 6.25
CA CYS A 106 -6.14 -4.05 6.69
C CYS A 106 -6.98 -3.77 7.94
N GLU A 107 -6.54 -2.87 8.82
CA GLU A 107 -7.18 -2.62 10.12
C GLU A 107 -7.89 -1.27 10.19
N GLY A 108 -7.42 -0.27 9.44
CA GLY A 108 -7.87 1.12 9.55
C GLY A 108 -9.17 1.44 8.83
N TYR A 109 -9.66 0.56 7.93
CA TYR A 109 -10.77 0.82 7.02
C TYR A 109 -11.88 -0.25 7.07
N GLY A 110 -11.90 -1.04 8.14
CA GLY A 110 -12.79 -2.20 8.28
C GLY A 110 -12.28 -3.40 7.50
N SER A 111 -13.10 -4.47 7.40
CA SER A 111 -12.66 -5.72 6.77
C SER A 111 -12.29 -5.53 5.29
N VAL A 112 -11.14 -6.06 4.91
CA VAL A 112 -10.67 -6.18 3.54
C VAL A 112 -10.79 -7.65 3.14
N ASP A 113 -11.50 -7.94 2.05
CA ASP A 113 -11.72 -9.31 1.59
C ASP A 113 -10.53 -9.82 0.75
N VAL A 114 -9.88 -8.92 0.00
CA VAL A 114 -8.72 -9.24 -0.83
C VAL A 114 -7.68 -8.12 -0.73
N LEU A 115 -6.44 -8.49 -0.42
CA LEU A 115 -5.28 -7.62 -0.55
C LEU A 115 -4.47 -8.06 -1.77
N TRP A 116 -4.37 -7.17 -2.76
CA TRP A 116 -3.57 -7.38 -3.95
C TRP A 116 -2.21 -6.69 -3.80
N LEU A 117 -1.14 -7.47 -3.78
CA LEU A 117 0.22 -6.95 -3.66
C LEU A 117 0.90 -6.91 -5.04
N ALA A 118 1.39 -5.74 -5.44
CA ALA A 118 2.23 -5.57 -6.62
C ALA A 118 3.70 -5.40 -6.24
N GLY A 119 4.60 -5.54 -7.22
CA GLY A 119 6.04 -5.41 -7.03
C GLY A 119 6.67 -6.70 -6.48
N GLY A 120 6.48 -7.82 -7.19
CA GLY A 120 7.03 -9.13 -6.81
C GLY A 120 8.57 -9.18 -6.81
N TRP A 121 9.22 -8.22 -7.47
CA TRP A 121 10.68 -8.07 -7.49
C TRP A 121 11.26 -7.41 -6.23
N VAL A 122 10.41 -6.88 -5.34
CA VAL A 122 10.88 -6.19 -4.12
C VAL A 122 11.21 -7.24 -3.06
N ASN A 123 12.45 -7.65 -3.04
CA ASN A 123 13.05 -8.53 -2.04
C ASN A 123 14.58 -8.27 -1.98
N PRO A 124 15.28 -8.67 -0.90
CA PRO A 124 16.71 -8.39 -0.74
C PRO A 124 17.62 -9.14 -1.72
N ASP A 125 17.10 -10.17 -2.39
CA ASP A 125 17.90 -11.04 -3.27
C ASP A 125 17.88 -10.59 -4.75
N ASN A 126 17.20 -9.48 -5.07
CA ASN A 126 17.01 -8.99 -6.44
C ASN A 126 17.71 -7.66 -6.69
#